data_ca284954141cc4876a4e9b69986748ba
#
_entry.id   ca284954141cc4876a4e9b69986748ba
#
_cell.length_a   1.000
_cell.length_b   1.000
_cell.length_c   1.000
_cell.angle_alpha   90.00
_cell.angle_beta   90.00
_cell.angle_gamma   90.00
#
_symmetry.space_group_name_H-M   'P 1'
#
loop_
_entity.id
_entity.type
_entity.pdbx_description
1 polymer ?
#
loop_
_entity_poly.entity_id
_entity_poly.type
_entity_poly.pdbx_seq_one_letter_code
_entity_poly.pdbx_strand_id
1 'polypeptide(L)'
;MLCRFASGATGTFETSRTTIGPESQNAFEIYGTKGALAWNFERLNELQYYRHDPSSKETGWTTIFGGDRFPFHGAFVPGQANAIGFEDIVATEDLAFLEALATGGDFSPDFREAVDIVSVQQALITSWDSRRWESVVDLGAHA
;
A
#
# COMPACT_ATOMS: atom_id res chain seq x y z
N MET A 1 12.02 -7.42 7.94
CA MET A 1 11.05 -8.01 8.90
C MET A 1 10.31 -9.15 8.22
N LEU A 2 10.13 -10.27 8.93
CA LEU A 2 9.19 -11.32 8.54
C LEU A 2 7.94 -11.19 9.42
N CYS A 3 6.77 -11.39 8.85
CA CYS A 3 5.53 -11.36 9.62
C CYS A 3 4.60 -12.52 9.24
N ARG A 4 3.70 -12.83 10.15
CA ARG A 4 2.61 -13.77 9.96
C ARG A 4 1.31 -13.09 10.40
N PHE A 5 0.35 -13.06 9.51
CA PHE A 5 -0.97 -12.50 9.76
C PHE A 5 -1.88 -13.52 10.44
N ALA A 6 -2.89 -13.03 11.15
CA ALA A 6 -3.90 -13.90 11.79
C ALA A 6 -4.63 -14.81 10.78
N SER A 7 -4.75 -14.37 9.52
CA SER A 7 -5.31 -15.16 8.41
C SER A 7 -4.45 -16.35 7.98
N GLY A 8 -3.21 -16.46 8.48
CA GLY A 8 -2.21 -17.43 8.05
C GLY A 8 -1.32 -16.96 6.89
N ALA A 9 -1.59 -15.82 6.30
CA ALA A 9 -0.71 -15.24 5.30
C ALA A 9 0.64 -14.88 5.94
N THR A 10 1.69 -14.86 5.12
CA THR A 10 3.03 -14.44 5.53
C THR A 10 3.47 -13.26 4.68
N GLY A 11 4.31 -12.41 5.24
CA GLY A 11 4.84 -11.26 4.53
C GLY A 11 6.29 -10.96 4.90
N THR A 12 6.97 -10.26 4.01
CA THR A 12 8.29 -9.68 4.24
C THR A 12 8.19 -8.17 4.04
N PHE A 13 8.83 -7.42 4.92
CA PHE A 13 8.98 -5.98 4.79
C PHE A 13 10.45 -5.63 4.84
N GLU A 14 10.88 -4.84 3.89
CA GLU A 14 12.23 -4.31 3.80
C GLU A 14 12.18 -2.80 3.74
N THR A 15 13.06 -2.14 4.46
CA THR A 15 13.26 -0.69 4.37
C THR A 15 14.74 -0.39 4.49
N SER A 16 15.22 0.50 3.65
CA SER A 16 16.62 0.92 3.62
C SER A 16 16.72 2.40 3.23
N ARG A 17 17.71 3.09 3.84
CA ARG A 17 18.07 4.46 3.47
C ARG A 17 19.46 4.54 2.84
N THR A 18 20.10 3.39 2.65
CA THR A 18 21.50 3.30 2.20
C THR A 18 21.67 2.52 0.90
N THR A 19 20.60 1.93 0.38
CA THR A 19 20.61 1.22 -0.90
C THR A 19 20.78 2.21 -2.05
N ILE A 20 21.69 1.91 -2.95
CA ILE A 20 21.94 2.69 -4.17
C ILE A 20 21.14 2.04 -5.31
N GLY A 21 20.50 2.87 -6.11
CA GLY A 21 19.70 2.45 -7.26
C GLY A 21 18.24 2.91 -7.13
N PRO A 22 17.43 2.35 -6.20
CA PRO A 22 16.10 2.88 -5.93
C PRO A 22 16.18 4.31 -5.37
N GLU A 23 15.33 5.20 -5.85
CA GLU A 23 15.30 6.60 -5.39
C GLU A 23 14.06 6.91 -4.56
N SER A 24 12.90 6.44 -5.01
CA SER A 24 11.61 6.59 -4.31
C SER A 24 10.82 5.28 -4.33
N GLN A 25 11.50 4.16 -4.24
CA GLN A 25 10.87 2.85 -4.28
C GLN A 25 10.07 2.59 -2.99
N ASN A 26 8.78 2.94 -3.06
CA ASN A 26 7.76 2.42 -2.17
C ASN A 26 6.94 1.43 -2.99
N ALA A 27 7.09 0.15 -2.73
CA ALA A 27 6.55 -0.89 -3.58
C ALA A 27 5.93 -2.02 -2.77
N PHE A 28 4.96 -2.71 -3.35
CA PHE A 28 4.42 -3.94 -2.78
C PHE A 28 4.15 -4.97 -3.87
N GLU A 29 4.21 -6.23 -3.45
CA GLU A 29 3.77 -7.38 -4.22
C GLU A 29 2.86 -8.23 -3.32
N ILE A 30 1.71 -8.63 -3.86
CA ILE A 30 0.73 -9.46 -3.14
C ILE A 30 0.44 -10.67 -3.99
N TYR A 31 0.65 -11.86 -3.42
CA TYR A 31 0.43 -13.13 -4.08
C TYR A 31 -0.71 -13.88 -3.38
N GLY A 32 -1.76 -14.19 -4.13
CA GLY A 32 -2.92 -14.92 -3.66
C GLY A 32 -3.22 -16.13 -4.53
N THR A 33 -4.16 -16.95 -4.10
CA THR A 33 -4.56 -18.18 -4.83
C THR A 33 -5.28 -17.90 -6.15
N LYS A 34 -5.79 -16.69 -6.36
CA LYS A 34 -6.55 -16.29 -7.55
C LYS A 34 -5.76 -15.34 -8.47
N GLY A 35 -4.59 -14.90 -8.05
CA GLY A 35 -3.79 -13.96 -8.82
C GLY A 35 -2.79 -13.22 -7.96
N ALA A 36 -2.17 -12.22 -8.55
CA ALA A 36 -1.18 -11.38 -7.90
C ALA A 36 -1.33 -9.91 -8.31
N LEU A 37 -0.84 -9.03 -7.46
CA LEU A 37 -0.74 -7.58 -7.69
C LEU A 37 0.68 -7.14 -7.38
N ALA A 38 1.19 -6.19 -8.17
CA ALA A 38 2.43 -5.50 -7.86
C ALA A 38 2.32 -4.03 -8.23
N TRP A 39 2.84 -3.18 -7.40
CA TRP A 39 2.89 -1.74 -7.64
C TRP A 39 4.18 -1.15 -7.10
N ASN A 40 4.68 -0.12 -7.78
CA ASN A 40 5.88 0.60 -7.39
C ASN A 40 5.66 2.10 -7.60
N PHE A 41 5.94 2.88 -6.59
CA PHE A 41 5.79 4.35 -6.61
C PHE A 41 6.60 5.03 -7.72
N GLU A 42 7.78 4.49 -8.07
CA GLU A 42 8.57 4.97 -9.21
C GLU A 42 7.86 4.79 -10.57
N ARG A 43 6.79 3.98 -10.58
CA ARG A 43 5.86 3.77 -11.71
C ARG A 43 4.43 4.01 -11.28
N LEU A 44 4.20 5.14 -10.61
CA LEU A 44 3.00 5.52 -9.90
C LEU A 44 1.69 5.16 -10.61
N ASN A 45 1.63 5.36 -11.92
CA ASN A 45 0.42 5.21 -12.73
C ASN A 45 0.20 3.81 -13.30
N GLU A 46 0.97 2.82 -12.87
CA GLU A 46 0.95 1.46 -13.40
C GLU A 46 0.68 0.45 -12.28
N LEU A 47 -0.40 -0.30 -12.41
CA LEU A 47 -0.65 -1.48 -11.56
C LEU A 47 -0.37 -2.73 -12.39
N GLN A 48 0.49 -3.61 -11.88
CA GLN A 48 0.71 -4.92 -12.44
C GLN A 48 -0.32 -5.90 -11.84
N TYR A 49 -1.06 -6.58 -12.69
CA TYR A 49 -2.09 -7.53 -12.31
C TYR A 49 -1.86 -8.87 -12.99
N TYR A 50 -1.87 -9.93 -12.22
CA TYR A 50 -1.85 -11.31 -12.73
C TYR A 50 -3.12 -12.01 -12.31
N ARG A 51 -3.92 -12.47 -13.29
CA ARG A 51 -5.10 -13.30 -13.04
C ARG A 51 -4.71 -14.78 -13.23
N HIS A 52 -4.91 -15.58 -12.20
CA HIS A 52 -4.72 -17.02 -12.33
C HIS A 52 -5.95 -17.64 -13.01
N ASP A 53 -5.75 -18.18 -14.22
CA ASP A 53 -6.75 -18.93 -14.97
C ASP A 53 -6.11 -20.20 -15.55
N PRO A 54 -6.28 -21.36 -14.88
CA PRO A 54 -5.67 -22.62 -15.32
C PRO A 54 -6.16 -23.09 -16.69
N SER A 55 -7.29 -22.60 -17.18
CA SER A 55 -7.86 -22.95 -18.48
C SER A 55 -7.34 -22.11 -19.63
N SER A 56 -6.75 -20.94 -19.33
CA SER A 56 -6.23 -20.01 -20.32
C SER A 56 -4.79 -20.37 -20.72
N LYS A 57 -4.51 -20.30 -22.00
CA LYS A 57 -3.14 -20.35 -22.54
C LYS A 57 -2.47 -18.97 -22.55
N GLU A 58 -3.24 -17.91 -22.33
CA GLU A 58 -2.79 -16.52 -22.33
C GLU A 58 -2.71 -16.03 -20.89
N THR A 59 -1.80 -16.59 -20.11
CA THR A 59 -1.53 -16.16 -18.73
C THR A 59 -0.28 -15.28 -18.69
N GLY A 60 -0.33 -14.24 -17.88
CA GLY A 60 0.79 -13.31 -17.72
C GLY A 60 0.42 -12.10 -16.91
N TRP A 61 1.39 -11.26 -16.66
CA TRP A 61 1.17 -9.97 -16.06
C TRP A 61 0.55 -9.00 -17.06
N THR A 62 -0.49 -8.31 -16.60
CA THR A 62 -1.17 -7.24 -17.34
C THR A 62 -0.86 -5.92 -16.66
N THR A 63 -0.37 -4.95 -17.41
CA THR A 63 -0.21 -3.57 -16.91
C THR A 63 -1.52 -2.82 -17.06
N ILE A 64 -2.06 -2.35 -15.94
CA ILE A 64 -3.25 -1.49 -15.90
C ILE A 64 -2.76 -0.06 -15.70
N PHE A 65 -3.02 0.80 -16.68
CA PHE A 65 -2.69 2.21 -16.58
C PHE A 65 -3.79 2.99 -15.86
N GLY A 66 -3.39 3.95 -15.03
CA GLY A 66 -4.27 4.97 -14.49
C GLY A 66 -4.97 5.77 -15.59
N GLY A 67 -5.90 6.61 -15.21
CA GLY A 67 -6.64 7.48 -16.13
C GLY A 67 -7.99 7.88 -15.57
N ASP A 68 -8.77 8.60 -16.38
CA ASP A 68 -10.03 9.26 -16.03
C ASP A 68 -11.13 8.35 -15.48
N ARG A 69 -11.07 7.06 -15.78
CA ARG A 69 -12.04 6.05 -15.28
C ARG A 69 -11.79 5.58 -13.84
N PHE A 70 -10.68 5.99 -13.24
CA PHE A 70 -10.35 5.64 -11.87
C PHE A 70 -10.66 6.80 -10.91
N PRO A 71 -11.02 6.51 -9.65
CA PRO A 71 -11.29 7.54 -8.67
C PRO A 71 -10.15 8.56 -8.60
N PHE A 72 -10.51 9.83 -8.47
CA PHE A 72 -9.63 11.01 -8.41
C PHE A 72 -8.86 11.34 -9.69
N HIS A 73 -8.41 10.36 -10.48
CA HIS A 73 -7.65 10.61 -11.70
C HIS A 73 -8.38 11.53 -12.69
N GLY A 74 -9.70 11.36 -12.86
CA GLY A 74 -10.52 12.18 -13.75
C GLY A 74 -10.56 13.67 -13.40
N ALA A 75 -10.15 14.05 -12.17
CA ALA A 75 -10.02 15.45 -11.77
C ALA A 75 -8.75 16.13 -12.34
N PHE A 76 -7.72 15.35 -12.63
CA PHE A 76 -6.40 15.84 -13.05
C PHE A 76 -6.09 15.55 -14.51
N VAL A 77 -6.65 14.48 -15.09
CA VAL A 77 -6.28 14.01 -16.42
C VAL A 77 -7.48 13.89 -17.34
N PRO A 78 -7.34 14.27 -18.62
CA PRO A 78 -8.45 14.32 -19.57
C PRO A 78 -8.83 12.96 -20.18
N GLY A 79 -8.05 11.90 -19.94
CA GLY A 79 -8.29 10.60 -20.56
C GLY A 79 -7.41 9.48 -20.06
N GLN A 80 -7.63 8.30 -20.61
CA GLN A 80 -6.92 7.08 -20.21
C GLN A 80 -5.41 7.19 -20.47
N ALA A 81 -4.62 6.54 -19.60
CA ALA A 81 -3.16 6.51 -19.64
C ALA A 81 -2.46 7.88 -19.55
N ASN A 82 -3.20 8.96 -19.31
CA ASN A 82 -2.59 10.20 -18.88
C ASN A 82 -2.17 10.07 -17.43
N ALA A 83 -0.96 10.48 -17.13
CA ALA A 83 -0.34 10.29 -15.82
C ALA A 83 -0.72 11.41 -14.85
N ILE A 84 -0.92 11.04 -13.58
CA ILE A 84 -0.87 11.97 -12.45
C ILE A 84 0.53 11.94 -11.85
N GLY A 85 0.92 13.02 -11.17
CA GLY A 85 2.20 13.16 -10.49
C GLY A 85 2.09 13.16 -8.98
N PHE A 86 3.21 13.39 -8.32
CA PHE A 86 3.29 13.44 -6.85
C PHE A 86 2.40 14.53 -6.26
N GLU A 87 2.38 15.70 -6.86
CA GLU A 87 1.58 16.83 -6.39
C GLU A 87 0.07 16.56 -6.47
N ASP A 88 -0.36 15.77 -7.46
CA ASP A 88 -1.76 15.42 -7.64
C ASP A 88 -2.26 14.48 -6.53
N ILE A 89 -1.40 13.56 -6.05
CA ILE A 89 -1.77 12.69 -4.93
C ILE A 89 -1.83 13.46 -3.61
N VAL A 90 -0.95 14.44 -3.40
CA VAL A 90 -1.02 15.33 -2.23
C VAL A 90 -2.31 16.14 -2.26
N ALA A 91 -2.67 16.73 -3.41
CA ALA A 91 -3.93 17.46 -3.55
C ALA A 91 -5.17 16.56 -3.31
N THR A 92 -5.10 15.28 -3.67
CA THR A 92 -6.16 14.30 -3.39
C THR A 92 -6.28 14.01 -1.90
N GLU A 93 -5.15 13.86 -1.19
CA GLU A 93 -5.12 13.67 0.26
C GLU A 93 -5.70 14.89 0.99
N ASP A 94 -5.27 16.09 0.62
CA ASP A 94 -5.77 17.35 1.19
C ASP A 94 -7.28 17.49 0.99
N LEU A 95 -7.78 17.17 -0.21
CA LEU A 95 -9.21 17.20 -0.50
C LEU A 95 -9.99 16.24 0.40
N ALA A 96 -9.54 15.00 0.52
CA ALA A 96 -10.20 14.00 1.37
C ALA A 96 -10.24 14.44 2.85
N PHE A 97 -9.16 15.04 3.33
CA PHE A 97 -9.11 15.60 4.70
C PHE A 97 -10.11 16.76 4.88
N LEU A 98 -10.14 17.70 3.93
CA LEU A 98 -11.06 18.85 3.98
C LEU A 98 -12.54 18.41 3.87
N GLU A 99 -12.84 17.41 3.05
CA GLU A 99 -14.18 16.84 2.95
C GLU A 99 -14.61 16.18 4.24
N ALA A 100 -13.73 15.41 4.89
CA ALA A 100 -14.00 14.81 6.20
C ALA A 100 -14.29 15.88 7.27
N LEU A 101 -13.49 16.94 7.32
CA LEU A 101 -13.73 18.08 8.22
C LEU A 101 -15.06 18.78 7.95
N ALA A 102 -15.40 19.02 6.68
CA ALA A 102 -16.62 19.72 6.31
C ALA A 102 -17.90 18.90 6.58
N THR A 103 -17.81 17.60 6.47
CA THR A 103 -18.96 16.68 6.64
C THR A 103 -19.04 16.06 8.03
N GLY A 104 -18.01 16.19 8.85
CA GLY A 104 -17.87 15.45 10.11
C GLY A 104 -17.68 13.94 9.90
N GLY A 105 -17.18 13.55 8.74
CA GLY A 105 -16.91 12.17 8.38
C GLY A 105 -15.55 11.67 8.89
N ASP A 106 -15.33 10.38 8.75
CA ASP A 106 -14.06 9.75 9.07
C ASP A 106 -13.01 10.07 7.99
N PHE A 107 -11.77 10.23 8.44
CA PHE A 107 -10.60 10.38 7.56
C PHE A 107 -9.59 9.27 7.85
N SER A 108 -9.04 8.68 6.80
CA SER A 108 -7.97 7.69 6.89
C SER A 108 -6.81 8.11 5.97
N PRO A 109 -5.55 8.04 6.43
CA PRO A 109 -5.11 7.51 7.74
C PRO A 109 -5.33 8.49 8.91
N ASP A 110 -5.77 7.96 10.05
CA ASP A 110 -5.98 8.72 11.29
C ASP A 110 -4.90 8.41 12.35
N PHE A 111 -5.03 9.03 13.53
CA PHE A 111 -4.10 8.76 14.65
C PHE A 111 -4.21 7.34 15.20
N ARG A 112 -5.34 6.65 15.02
CA ARG A 112 -5.50 5.26 15.45
C ARG A 112 -4.66 4.35 14.56
N GLU A 113 -4.73 4.53 13.24
CA GLU A 113 -3.86 3.81 12.31
C GLU A 113 -2.37 4.10 12.56
N ALA A 114 -2.03 5.34 12.95
CA ALA A 114 -0.67 5.66 13.37
C ALA A 114 -0.22 4.86 14.61
N VAL A 115 -1.10 4.65 15.59
CA VAL A 115 -0.83 3.78 16.75
C VAL A 115 -0.62 2.34 16.34
N ASP A 116 -1.40 1.82 15.39
CA ASP A 116 -1.23 0.46 14.86
C ASP A 116 0.14 0.30 14.18
N ILE A 117 0.56 1.28 13.40
CA ILE A 117 1.89 1.29 12.77
C ILE A 117 3.00 1.27 13.82
N VAL A 118 2.89 2.09 14.86
CA VAL A 118 3.86 2.13 15.98
C VAL A 118 3.89 0.80 16.73
N SER A 119 2.75 0.15 16.90
CA SER A 119 2.66 -1.19 17.53
C SER A 119 3.45 -2.24 16.75
N VAL A 120 3.37 -2.22 15.43
CA VAL A 120 4.17 -3.10 14.56
C VAL A 120 5.66 -2.79 14.68
N GLN A 121 6.04 -1.52 14.69
CA GLN A 121 7.44 -1.09 14.85
C GLN A 121 8.00 -1.52 16.20
N GLN A 122 7.23 -1.39 17.28
CA GLN A 122 7.64 -1.83 18.61
C GLN A 122 7.85 -3.35 18.66
N ALA A 123 6.93 -4.13 18.08
CA ALA A 123 7.08 -5.58 17.99
C ALA A 123 8.34 -5.98 17.20
N LEU A 124 8.65 -5.25 16.13
CA LEU A 124 9.88 -5.47 15.34
C LEU A 124 11.14 -5.25 16.20
N ILE A 125 11.20 -4.15 16.95
CA ILE A 125 12.35 -3.85 17.82
C ILE A 125 12.50 -4.93 18.90
N THR A 126 11.40 -5.28 19.55
CA THR A 126 11.38 -6.34 20.57
C THR A 126 11.85 -7.69 20.01
N SER A 127 11.38 -8.05 18.81
CA SER A 127 11.79 -9.27 18.11
C SER A 127 13.27 -9.24 17.72
N TRP A 128 13.80 -8.08 17.34
CA TRP A 128 15.23 -7.92 17.07
C TRP A 128 16.08 -8.21 18.31
N ASP A 129 15.67 -7.70 19.45
CA ASP A 129 16.41 -7.87 20.72
C ASP A 129 16.27 -9.30 21.28
N SER A 130 15.03 -9.83 21.30
CA SER A 130 14.74 -11.17 21.85
C SER A 130 15.16 -12.32 20.93
N ARG A 131 15.36 -12.05 19.63
CA ARG A 131 15.61 -13.07 18.60
C ARG A 131 14.47 -14.10 18.47
N ARG A 132 13.24 -13.68 18.71
CA ARG A 132 12.04 -14.52 18.68
C ARG A 132 10.93 -13.87 17.87
N TRP A 133 9.91 -14.67 17.57
CA TRP A 133 8.65 -14.14 17.10
C TRP A 133 7.97 -13.42 18.25
N GLU A 134 7.56 -12.18 18.00
CA GLU A 134 6.82 -11.36 18.96
C GLU A 134 5.44 -11.04 18.40
N SER A 135 4.45 -10.99 19.28
CA SER A 135 3.11 -10.57 18.89
C SER A 135 3.04 -9.06 18.79
N VAL A 136 2.36 -8.56 17.77
CA VAL A 136 1.95 -7.15 17.71
C VAL A 136 0.88 -6.95 18.78
N VAL A 137 1.13 -6.06 19.73
CA VAL A 137 0.17 -5.68 20.77
C VAL A 137 -0.71 -4.56 20.23
N ASP A 138 -2.00 -4.73 20.29
CA ASP A 138 -2.96 -3.68 19.97
C ASP A 138 -2.93 -2.62 21.10
N LEU A 139 -2.22 -1.53 20.84
CA LEU A 139 -2.12 -0.40 21.79
C LEU A 139 -3.38 0.48 21.79
N GLY A 140 -4.23 0.36 20.77
CA GLY A 140 -5.49 1.11 20.66
C GLY A 140 -6.66 0.47 21.41
N ALA A 141 -6.54 -0.81 21.80
CA ALA A 141 -7.63 -1.55 22.48
C ALA A 141 -7.89 -1.10 23.94
N HIS A 142 -7.10 -0.19 24.48
CA HIS A 142 -7.17 0.25 25.90
C HIS A 142 -7.55 1.75 26.05
N ALA A 143 -8.02 2.39 24.98
CA ALA A 143 -8.46 3.79 25.03
C ALA A 143 -10.01 3.91 25.04
#